data_768dd0142d145b8d36b0cb82ac769e51
#
_entry.id   768dd0142d145b8d36b0cb82ac769e51
#
_cell.length_a   1.000
_cell.length_b   1.000
_cell.length_c   1.000
_cell.angle_alpha   90.00
_cell.angle_beta   90.00
_cell.angle_gamma   90.00
#
_symmetry.space_group_name_H-M   'P 1'
#
loop_
_entity.id
_entity.type
_entity.pdbx_description
1 polymer ?
#
loop_
_entity_poly.entity_id
_entity_poly.type
_entity_poly.pdbx_seq_one_letter_code
_entity_poly.pdbx_strand_id
1 'polypeptide(L)'
;MKIAVYAISKNEEQFVERFCESAKEADIILIADTGSTDNTVGLARQHGATVYDIAVKPWRFDKARDAALVLLPADIDVCISLDLDEVLQPGWRQEIERVWQEDTTRLRYKFDWGAGIAFYYEKIHHRHGYHWHHPCHEYPVPDVRTQ
;
A
#
# COMPACT_ATOMS: atom_id res chain seq x y z
N MET A 1 -9.02 -8.21 -13.34
CA MET A 1 -8.80 -7.19 -12.24
C MET A 1 -7.31 -7.04 -12.01
N LYS A 2 -6.82 -5.83 -12.08
CA LYS A 2 -5.42 -5.50 -11.77
C LYS A 2 -5.31 -4.94 -10.36
N ILE A 3 -4.47 -5.56 -9.54
CA ILE A 3 -4.30 -5.20 -8.13
C ILE A 3 -2.85 -4.77 -7.89
N ALA A 4 -2.66 -3.62 -7.27
CA ALA A 4 -1.37 -3.12 -6.86
C ALA A 4 -1.26 -3.06 -5.33
N VAL A 5 -0.09 -3.41 -4.82
CA VAL A 5 0.31 -3.14 -3.44
C VAL A 5 1.31 -2.00 -3.47
N TYR A 6 1.11 -0.99 -2.64
CA TYR A 6 2.03 0.15 -2.58
C TYR A 6 2.38 0.50 -1.13
N ALA A 7 3.60 0.96 -0.95
CA ALA A 7 4.15 1.30 0.35
C ALA A 7 5.12 2.47 0.26
N ILE A 8 5.36 3.11 1.38
CA ILE A 8 6.50 4.00 1.58
C ILE A 8 7.52 3.28 2.45
N SER A 9 8.81 3.61 2.31
CA SER A 9 9.88 2.96 3.07
C SER A 9 10.96 3.92 3.51
N LYS A 10 11.57 3.60 4.65
CA LYS A 10 12.85 4.18 5.09
C LYS A 10 13.53 3.24 6.07
N ASN A 11 14.71 2.69 5.66
CA ASN A 11 15.55 1.84 6.51
C ASN A 11 14.78 0.67 7.17
N GLU A 12 14.15 -0.15 6.32
CA GLU A 12 13.31 -1.27 6.75
C GLU A 12 13.74 -2.59 6.10
N GLU A 13 15.04 -2.76 5.83
CA GLU A 13 15.57 -3.93 5.10
C GLU A 13 15.15 -5.28 5.70
N GLN A 14 14.98 -5.37 7.02
CA GLN A 14 14.58 -6.61 7.70
C GLN A 14 13.17 -7.09 7.35
N PHE A 15 12.31 -6.21 6.84
CA PHE A 15 10.91 -6.54 6.52
C PHE A 15 10.67 -6.79 5.03
N VAL A 16 11.59 -6.38 4.16
CA VAL A 16 11.38 -6.34 2.71
C VAL A 16 11.02 -7.71 2.12
N GLU A 17 11.80 -8.75 2.43
CA GLU A 17 11.58 -10.09 1.88
C GLU A 17 10.19 -10.61 2.24
N ARG A 18 9.83 -10.55 3.52
CA ARG A 18 8.54 -11.00 4.03
C ARG A 18 7.39 -10.22 3.41
N PHE A 19 7.52 -8.91 3.32
CA PHE A 19 6.54 -8.04 2.69
C PHE A 19 6.30 -8.42 1.22
N CYS A 20 7.36 -8.48 0.42
CA CYS A 20 7.27 -8.81 -1.00
C CYS A 20 6.71 -10.22 -1.22
N GLU A 21 7.13 -11.20 -0.43
CA GLU A 21 6.61 -12.57 -0.53
C GLU A 21 5.11 -12.62 -0.24
N SER A 22 4.62 -11.89 0.77
CA SER A 22 3.19 -11.85 1.07
C SER A 22 2.36 -11.20 -0.03
N ALA A 23 2.94 -10.25 -0.75
CA ALA A 23 2.28 -9.47 -1.80
C ALA A 23 2.53 -10.01 -3.21
N LYS A 24 3.19 -11.14 -3.38
CA LYS A 24 3.62 -11.66 -4.70
C LYS A 24 2.50 -11.91 -5.70
N GLU A 25 1.27 -12.11 -5.23
CA GLU A 25 0.11 -12.28 -6.10
C GLU A 25 -0.42 -10.95 -6.68
N ALA A 26 0.10 -9.81 -6.25
CA ALA A 26 -0.22 -8.52 -6.86
C ALA A 26 0.36 -8.41 -8.26
N ASP A 27 -0.32 -7.68 -9.13
CA ASP A 27 0.18 -7.38 -10.48
C ASP A 27 1.38 -6.45 -10.44
N ILE A 28 1.42 -5.56 -9.45
CA ILE A 28 2.58 -4.70 -9.18
C ILE A 28 2.74 -4.48 -7.67
N ILE A 29 4.01 -4.50 -7.22
CA ILE A 29 4.41 -4.03 -5.89
C ILE A 29 5.23 -2.77 -6.12
N LEU A 30 4.77 -1.63 -5.60
CA LEU A 30 5.45 -0.35 -5.72
C LEU A 30 5.88 0.13 -4.33
N ILE A 31 7.16 0.44 -4.19
CA ILE A 31 7.71 1.02 -2.97
C ILE A 31 8.28 2.40 -3.30
N ALA A 32 7.78 3.42 -2.62
CA ALA A 32 8.32 4.77 -2.68
C ALA A 32 9.29 4.95 -1.50
N ASP A 33 10.57 4.91 -1.80
CA ASP A 33 11.62 5.03 -0.78
C ASP A 33 11.90 6.49 -0.45
N THR A 34 11.96 6.79 0.83
CA THR A 34 12.09 8.16 1.35
C THR A 34 13.51 8.50 1.81
N GLY A 35 14.51 7.78 1.31
CA GLY A 35 15.91 8.05 1.61
C GLY A 35 16.58 7.01 2.48
N SER A 36 16.33 5.70 2.23
CA SER A 36 17.00 4.62 2.93
C SER A 36 18.50 4.65 2.68
N THR A 37 19.26 4.38 3.73
CA THR A 37 20.74 4.26 3.69
C THR A 37 21.21 2.82 3.87
N ASP A 38 20.30 1.92 4.23
CA ASP A 38 20.53 0.49 4.32
C ASP A 38 20.22 -0.23 2.98
N ASN A 39 20.06 -1.53 2.98
CA ASN A 39 19.78 -2.31 1.77
C ASN A 39 18.28 -2.45 1.44
N THR A 40 17.41 -1.58 1.96
CA THR A 40 15.96 -1.62 1.71
C THR A 40 15.66 -1.62 0.21
N VAL A 41 16.22 -0.67 -0.55
CA VAL A 41 15.95 -0.52 -1.98
C VAL A 41 16.49 -1.71 -2.78
N GLY A 42 17.73 -2.15 -2.49
CA GLY A 42 18.34 -3.29 -3.18
C GLY A 42 17.55 -4.58 -2.99
N LEU A 43 17.14 -4.88 -1.76
CA LEU A 43 16.31 -6.05 -1.45
C LEU A 43 14.92 -5.97 -2.08
N ALA A 44 14.30 -4.80 -2.06
CA ALA A 44 12.99 -4.61 -2.67
C ALA A 44 13.01 -4.92 -4.17
N ARG A 45 13.99 -4.40 -4.89
CA ARG A 45 14.16 -4.71 -6.32
C ARG A 45 14.48 -6.18 -6.56
N GLN A 46 15.32 -6.78 -5.73
CA GLN A 46 15.66 -8.20 -5.82
C GLN A 46 14.41 -9.09 -5.65
N HIS A 47 13.46 -8.70 -4.81
CA HIS A 47 12.23 -9.44 -4.56
C HIS A 47 11.05 -9.00 -5.44
N GLY A 48 11.31 -8.28 -6.53
CA GLY A 48 10.32 -8.01 -7.57
C GLY A 48 9.52 -6.73 -7.41
N ALA A 49 9.85 -5.87 -6.44
CA ALA A 49 9.20 -4.59 -6.30
C ALA A 49 9.76 -3.54 -7.27
N THR A 50 8.90 -2.67 -7.76
CA THR A 50 9.28 -1.43 -8.44
C THR A 50 9.53 -0.37 -7.37
N VAL A 51 10.72 0.23 -7.37
CA VAL A 51 11.11 1.20 -6.34
C VAL A 51 11.38 2.56 -6.98
N TYR A 52 10.76 3.59 -6.41
CA TYR A 52 11.02 4.99 -6.73
C TYR A 52 11.57 5.72 -5.52
N ASP A 53 12.53 6.62 -5.76
CA ASP A 53 13.02 7.54 -4.72
C ASP A 53 12.10 8.76 -4.68
N ILE A 54 11.59 9.08 -3.50
CA ILE A 54 10.78 10.27 -3.27
C ILE A 54 11.35 11.13 -2.15
N ALA A 55 11.05 12.42 -2.17
CA ALA A 55 11.36 13.35 -1.10
C ALA A 55 10.13 14.19 -0.77
N VAL A 56 9.77 14.24 0.51
CA VAL A 56 8.65 15.04 1.01
C VAL A 56 9.17 15.99 2.08
N LYS A 57 9.12 17.30 1.81
CA LYS A 57 9.66 18.35 2.70
C LYS A 57 8.66 19.50 2.83
N PRO A 58 8.22 19.85 4.06
CA PRO A 58 8.47 19.14 5.31
C PRO A 58 7.82 17.75 5.29
N TRP A 59 8.33 16.84 6.13
CA TRP A 59 7.82 15.45 6.17
C TRP A 59 6.34 15.40 6.55
N ARG A 60 5.57 14.65 5.76
CA ARG A 60 4.17 14.32 6.03
C ARG A 60 3.89 12.93 5.47
N PHE A 61 3.32 12.05 6.29
CA PHE A 61 2.99 10.68 5.86
C PHE A 61 1.93 10.65 4.76
N ASP A 62 0.89 11.46 4.88
CA ASP A 62 -0.16 11.53 3.87
C ASP A 62 0.38 11.95 2.50
N LYS A 63 1.28 12.91 2.45
CA LYS A 63 1.90 13.36 1.20
C LYS A 63 2.83 12.31 0.58
N ALA A 64 3.55 11.56 1.42
CA ALA A 64 4.38 10.47 0.94
C ALA A 64 3.53 9.32 0.35
N ARG A 65 2.41 8.98 1.00
CA ARG A 65 1.49 7.96 0.46
C ARG A 65 0.77 8.43 -0.80
N ASP A 66 0.39 9.70 -0.89
CA ASP A 66 -0.16 10.29 -2.13
C ASP A 66 0.86 10.20 -3.27
N ALA A 67 2.14 10.52 -3.00
CA ALA A 67 3.20 10.40 -3.99
C ALA A 67 3.36 8.95 -4.48
N ALA A 68 3.35 7.97 -3.57
CA ALA A 68 3.40 6.57 -3.93
C ALA A 68 2.18 6.14 -4.77
N LEU A 69 0.98 6.56 -4.38
CA LEU A 69 -0.26 6.25 -5.09
C LEU A 69 -0.25 6.80 -6.53
N VAL A 70 0.21 8.03 -6.72
CA VAL A 70 0.28 8.68 -8.04
C VAL A 70 1.25 7.96 -8.98
N LEU A 71 2.30 7.32 -8.45
CA LEU A 71 3.28 6.58 -9.25
C LEU A 71 2.75 5.24 -9.78
N LEU A 72 1.64 4.74 -9.24
CA LEU A 72 1.01 3.52 -9.76
C LEU A 72 0.44 3.74 -11.17
N PRO A 73 0.48 2.71 -12.05
CA PRO A 73 -0.18 2.79 -13.34
C PRO A 73 -1.66 3.17 -13.23
N ALA A 74 -2.15 3.93 -14.21
CA ALA A 74 -3.53 4.42 -14.19
C ALA A 74 -4.58 3.31 -14.42
N ASP A 75 -4.17 2.17 -14.95
CA ASP A 75 -5.03 1.03 -15.27
C ASP A 75 -5.16 0.01 -14.12
N ILE A 76 -4.67 0.33 -12.94
CA ILE A 76 -4.89 -0.46 -11.74
C ILE A 76 -6.34 -0.29 -11.28
N ASP A 77 -7.00 -1.39 -10.96
CA ASP A 77 -8.37 -1.39 -10.45
C ASP A 77 -8.42 -1.21 -8.94
N VAL A 78 -7.58 -1.95 -8.22
CA VAL A 78 -7.55 -1.99 -6.76
C VAL A 78 -6.17 -1.72 -6.23
N CYS A 79 -6.07 -0.82 -5.26
CA CYS A 79 -4.83 -0.47 -4.57
C CYS A 79 -4.90 -0.92 -3.12
N ILE A 80 -3.83 -1.55 -2.65
CA ILE A 80 -3.65 -1.96 -1.26
C ILE A 80 -2.47 -1.20 -0.70
N SER A 81 -2.70 -0.34 0.29
CA SER A 81 -1.61 0.31 1.02
C SER A 81 -1.19 -0.55 2.21
N LEU A 82 0.09 -0.86 2.28
CA LEU A 82 0.69 -1.57 3.41
C LEU A 82 1.93 -0.83 3.90
N ASP A 83 2.24 -1.00 5.17
CA ASP A 83 3.55 -0.68 5.70
C ASP A 83 4.46 -1.91 5.54
N LEU A 84 5.79 -1.73 5.44
CA LEU A 84 6.69 -2.84 5.17
C LEU A 84 6.71 -3.91 6.27
N ASP A 85 6.36 -3.54 7.50
CA ASP A 85 6.24 -4.47 8.62
C ASP A 85 4.90 -5.24 8.64
N GLU A 86 4.00 -4.93 7.72
CA GLU A 86 2.72 -5.63 7.56
C GLU A 86 2.82 -6.72 6.48
N VAL A 87 2.02 -7.76 6.61
CA VAL A 87 1.94 -8.86 5.63
C VAL A 87 0.50 -9.15 5.27
N LEU A 88 0.29 -9.53 4.01
CA LEU A 88 -0.99 -10.04 3.55
C LEU A 88 -1.12 -11.53 3.89
N GLN A 89 -2.30 -11.96 4.34
CA GLN A 89 -2.56 -13.35 4.63
C GLN A 89 -2.73 -14.16 3.34
N PRO A 90 -2.34 -15.45 3.32
CA PRO A 90 -2.59 -16.31 2.15
C PRO A 90 -4.06 -16.28 1.72
N GLY A 91 -4.30 -16.24 0.42
CA GLY A 91 -5.65 -16.17 -0.15
C GLY A 91 -6.23 -14.76 -0.25
N TRP A 92 -5.47 -13.73 0.10
CA TRP A 92 -5.93 -12.34 0.07
C TRP A 92 -6.46 -11.90 -1.30
N ARG A 93 -5.78 -12.31 -2.37
CA ARG A 93 -6.19 -11.92 -3.73
C ARG A 93 -7.54 -12.51 -4.11
N GLN A 94 -7.72 -13.80 -3.88
CA GLN A 94 -8.99 -14.49 -4.16
C GLN A 94 -10.15 -13.87 -3.36
N GLU A 95 -9.90 -13.50 -2.10
CA GLU A 95 -10.90 -12.86 -1.27
C GLU A 95 -11.29 -11.48 -1.79
N ILE A 96 -10.33 -10.65 -2.22
CA ILE A 96 -10.63 -9.36 -2.84
C ILE A 96 -11.44 -9.54 -4.11
N GLU A 97 -11.02 -10.45 -4.99
CA GLU A 97 -11.73 -10.72 -6.25
C GLU A 97 -13.15 -11.24 -6.01
N ARG A 98 -13.36 -11.98 -4.92
CA ARG A 98 -14.70 -12.50 -4.55
C ARG A 98 -15.64 -11.39 -4.08
N VAL A 99 -15.15 -10.43 -3.30
CA VAL A 99 -16.01 -9.41 -2.66
C VAL A 99 -16.10 -8.11 -3.45
N TRP A 100 -15.15 -7.84 -4.36
CA TRP A 100 -15.14 -6.61 -5.15
C TRP A 100 -16.26 -6.62 -6.19
N GLN A 101 -17.15 -5.63 -6.14
CA GLN A 101 -18.24 -5.43 -7.08
C GLN A 101 -17.97 -4.22 -7.97
N GLU A 102 -18.76 -4.03 -9.04
CA GLU A 102 -18.60 -2.93 -9.99
C GLU A 102 -18.68 -1.55 -9.31
N ASP A 103 -19.50 -1.41 -8.31
CA ASP A 103 -19.70 -0.17 -7.54
C ASP A 103 -18.84 -0.08 -6.27
N THR A 104 -17.99 -1.07 -6.02
CA THR A 104 -17.09 -1.04 -4.86
C THR A 104 -15.98 -0.02 -5.10
N THR A 105 -15.80 0.89 -4.16
CA THR A 105 -14.72 1.88 -4.21
C THR A 105 -13.68 1.68 -3.11
N ARG A 106 -14.05 0.99 -2.03
CA ARG A 106 -13.21 0.75 -0.86
C ARG A 106 -13.64 -0.50 -0.13
N LEU A 107 -12.69 -1.21 0.46
CA LEU A 107 -12.97 -2.36 1.32
C LEU A 107 -12.53 -2.09 2.75
N ARG A 108 -13.36 -2.52 3.68
CA ARG A 108 -13.04 -2.58 5.10
C ARG A 108 -12.57 -3.99 5.43
N TYR A 109 -11.45 -4.11 6.15
CA TYR A 109 -10.90 -5.40 6.54
C TYR A 109 -10.43 -5.39 7.98
N LYS A 110 -10.36 -6.58 8.56
CA LYS A 110 -9.85 -6.80 9.90
C LYS A 110 -8.32 -6.91 9.87
N PHE A 111 -7.67 -6.09 10.66
CA PHE A 111 -6.24 -6.13 10.86
C PHE A 111 -5.94 -6.77 12.23
N ASP A 112 -5.13 -7.82 12.23
CA ASP A 112 -4.68 -8.47 13.45
C ASP A 112 -3.33 -7.87 13.87
N TRP A 113 -3.38 -7.15 14.98
CA TRP A 113 -2.18 -6.55 15.58
C TRP A 113 -1.35 -7.57 16.37
N GLY A 114 -1.94 -8.72 16.72
CA GLY A 114 -1.39 -9.69 17.65
C GLY A 114 -1.93 -9.52 19.08
N ALA A 115 -1.59 -10.45 19.97
CA ALA A 115 -2.02 -10.46 21.38
C ALA A 115 -3.54 -10.30 21.59
N GLY A 116 -4.36 -10.76 20.64
CA GLY A 116 -5.81 -10.67 20.70
C GLY A 116 -6.39 -9.30 20.38
N ILE A 117 -5.56 -8.35 19.93
CA ILE A 117 -5.99 -7.01 19.53
C ILE A 117 -6.21 -6.96 18.02
N ALA A 118 -7.39 -6.54 17.60
CA ALA A 118 -7.73 -6.39 16.19
C ALA A 118 -8.42 -5.05 15.94
N PHE A 119 -8.10 -4.46 14.80
CA PHE A 119 -8.71 -3.23 14.32
C PHE A 119 -9.33 -3.44 12.93
N TYR A 120 -10.19 -2.50 12.52
CA TYR A 120 -10.66 -2.44 11.15
C TYR A 120 -9.96 -1.32 10.40
N TYR A 121 -9.38 -1.66 9.24
CA TYR A 121 -8.75 -0.70 8.33
C TYR A 121 -9.48 -0.63 7.00
N GLU A 122 -9.31 0.49 6.32
CA GLU A 122 -9.88 0.76 5.01
C GLU A 122 -8.81 1.22 4.02
N LYS A 123 -7.68 0.49 3.99
CA LYS A 123 -6.51 0.80 3.14
C LYS A 123 -6.55 0.07 1.77
N ILE A 124 -7.67 -0.56 1.44
CA ILE A 124 -7.93 -1.19 0.13
C ILE A 124 -8.95 -0.33 -0.59
N HIS A 125 -8.56 0.27 -1.70
CA HIS A 125 -9.39 1.26 -2.37
C HIS A 125 -9.20 1.25 -3.88
N HIS A 126 -10.13 1.86 -4.61
CA HIS A 126 -10.03 2.10 -6.04
C HIS A 126 -8.80 2.98 -6.37
N ARG A 127 -8.21 2.77 -7.56
CA ARG A 127 -7.01 3.53 -7.98
C ARG A 127 -7.24 5.04 -8.05
N HIS A 128 -8.41 5.46 -8.47
CA HIS A 128 -8.77 6.84 -8.66
C HIS A 128 -9.80 7.31 -7.63
N GLY A 129 -9.83 8.62 -7.39
CA GLY A 129 -10.82 9.22 -6.50
C GLY A 129 -10.48 9.15 -5.02
N TYR A 130 -9.24 8.84 -4.66
CA TYR A 130 -8.77 8.80 -3.27
C TYR A 130 -7.48 9.57 -3.09
N HIS A 131 -7.31 10.18 -1.93
CA HIS A 131 -6.07 10.77 -1.46
C HIS A 131 -5.91 10.53 0.03
N TRP A 132 -4.67 10.60 0.52
CA TRP A 132 -4.37 10.43 1.94
C TRP A 132 -4.53 11.73 2.70
N HIS A 133 -4.99 11.65 3.92
CA HIS A 133 -5.28 12.79 4.78
C HIS A 133 -4.66 12.61 6.17
N HIS A 134 -4.19 13.68 6.73
CA HIS A 134 -3.45 13.85 7.98
C HIS A 134 -1.94 13.59 7.92
N PRO A 135 -1.14 14.48 8.55
CA PRO A 135 0.33 14.36 8.59
C PRO A 135 0.82 13.12 9.30
N CYS A 136 0.04 12.61 10.26
CA CYS A 136 0.29 11.43 11.07
C CYS A 136 -1.05 10.75 11.38
N HIS A 137 -1.06 9.43 11.56
CA HIS A 137 -2.29 8.63 11.65
C HIS A 137 -3.19 8.81 10.40
N GLU A 138 -2.55 8.78 9.25
CA GLU A 138 -3.16 9.05 7.96
C GLU A 138 -4.09 7.93 7.49
N TYR A 139 -5.10 8.31 6.75
CA TYR A 139 -6.06 7.38 6.13
C TYR A 139 -6.49 7.89 4.75
N PRO A 140 -6.90 7.00 3.82
CA PRO A 140 -7.38 7.42 2.52
C PRO A 140 -8.80 7.98 2.64
N VAL A 141 -9.02 9.12 2.00
CA VAL A 141 -10.35 9.75 1.90
C VAL A 141 -10.76 9.84 0.43
N PRO A 142 -12.06 9.72 0.12
CA PRO A 142 -12.52 9.94 -1.24
C PRO A 142 -12.40 11.40 -1.63
N ASP A 143 -12.12 11.66 -2.88
CA ASP A 143 -12.20 12.99 -3.46
C ASP A 143 -13.65 13.46 -3.49
N VAL A 144 -13.88 14.77 -3.47
CA VAL A 144 -15.23 15.35 -3.39
C VAL A 144 -16.18 14.82 -4.48
N ARG A 145 -15.63 14.40 -5.63
CA ARG A 145 -16.40 13.85 -6.75
C ARG A 145 -16.73 12.36 -6.61
N THR A 146 -16.19 11.69 -5.61
CA THR A 146 -16.35 10.25 -5.37
C THR A 146 -17.35 9.96 -4.24
N GLN A 147 -17.88 10.99 -3.62
CA GLN A 147 -18.88 10.91 -2.56
C GLN A 147 -20.28 10.63 -3.11
#